data_1d9e79d79799ffd05586c4f7dbbcbae0
#
_entry.id   1d9e79d79799ffd05586c4f7dbbcbae0
#
_cell.length_a   1.000
_cell.length_b   1.000
_cell.length_c   1.000
_cell.angle_alpha   90.00
_cell.angle_beta   90.00
_cell.angle_gamma   90.00
#
_symmetry.space_group_name_H-M   'P 1'
#
loop_
_entity.id
_entity.type
_entity.pdbx_description
1 polymer ?
#
loop_
_entity_poly.entity_id
_entity_poly.type
_entity_poly.pdbx_seq_one_letter_code
_entity_poly.pdbx_strand_id
1 'polypeptide(L)'
;MATTPKQKAVFDYIKKYIDEYGFSPTFGEIAQHFKYKSKGTVYKHIKALKLKGLIRQEWNRVRSIQLASKRKKTASLLPVRGEWLSDGLRWYSPPYILTGIPPDIVHNNNSYLMLVKTSLLNKHHILKGDMVVVQPNTSEHCSGQQIVEHKRGGAALRAPAWKGNPDQIVGQISGVVRKY
;
A
#
# COMPACT_ATOMS: atom_id res chain seq x y z
N MET A 1 -12.99 -4.12 23.19
CA MET A 1 -14.08 -3.23 23.66
C MET A 1 -15.07 -3.00 22.53
N ALA A 2 -16.36 -3.20 22.77
CA ALA A 2 -17.41 -2.97 21.78
C ALA A 2 -17.55 -1.47 21.43
N THR A 3 -17.88 -1.16 20.20
CA THR A 3 -18.19 0.22 19.74
C THR A 3 -19.67 0.53 20.01
N THR A 4 -19.98 1.76 20.44
CA THR A 4 -21.38 2.18 20.51
C THR A 4 -21.94 2.37 19.08
N PRO A 5 -23.27 2.31 18.88
CA PRO A 5 -23.87 2.52 17.55
C PRO A 5 -23.44 3.84 16.89
N LYS A 6 -23.37 4.93 17.66
CA LYS A 6 -22.89 6.24 17.16
C LYS A 6 -21.41 6.23 16.77
N GLN A 7 -20.56 5.56 17.55
CA GLN A 7 -19.14 5.41 17.20
C GLN A 7 -18.96 4.56 15.94
N LYS A 8 -19.74 3.49 15.80
CA LYS A 8 -19.73 2.66 14.60
C LYS A 8 -20.14 3.47 13.37
N ALA A 9 -21.23 4.22 13.44
CA ALA A 9 -21.69 5.08 12.33
C ALA A 9 -20.60 6.08 11.89
N VAL A 10 -19.93 6.74 12.85
CA VAL A 10 -18.82 7.67 12.54
C VAL A 10 -17.65 6.93 11.89
N PHE A 11 -17.31 5.74 12.37
CA PHE A 11 -16.24 4.93 11.78
C PHE A 11 -16.57 4.48 10.35
N ASP A 12 -17.79 3.99 10.11
CA ASP A 12 -18.25 3.52 8.80
C ASP A 12 -18.30 4.69 7.78
N TYR A 13 -18.72 5.88 8.22
CA TYR A 13 -18.66 7.09 7.40
C TYR A 13 -17.22 7.46 7.01
N ILE A 14 -16.29 7.47 7.96
CA ILE A 14 -14.87 7.76 7.68
C ILE A 14 -14.31 6.75 6.67
N LYS A 15 -14.62 5.46 6.86
CA LYS A 15 -14.19 4.41 5.94
C LYS A 15 -14.71 4.65 4.53
N LYS A 16 -16.02 4.85 4.39
CA LYS A 16 -16.66 5.12 3.09
C LYS A 16 -16.07 6.36 2.42
N TYR A 17 -15.85 7.42 3.17
CA TYR A 17 -15.28 8.67 2.65
C TYR A 17 -13.86 8.46 2.12
N ILE A 18 -13.01 7.70 2.85
CA ILE A 18 -11.64 7.38 2.41
C ILE A 18 -11.67 6.50 1.16
N ASP A 19 -12.56 5.51 1.10
CA ASP A 19 -12.70 4.61 -0.05
C ASP A 19 -13.18 5.37 -1.31
N GLU A 20 -14.01 6.42 -1.15
CA GLU A 20 -14.57 7.20 -2.24
C GLU A 20 -13.64 8.33 -2.73
N TYR A 21 -13.01 9.06 -1.79
CA TYR A 21 -12.22 10.27 -2.11
C TYR A 21 -10.69 10.07 -2.02
N GLY A 22 -10.21 8.95 -1.49
CA GLY A 22 -8.78 8.66 -1.32
C GLY A 22 -8.11 9.38 -0.14
N PHE A 23 -8.84 10.22 0.61
CA PHE A 23 -8.36 10.94 1.79
C PHE A 23 -9.44 10.99 2.88
N SER A 24 -9.01 11.25 4.13
CA SER A 24 -9.95 11.27 5.25
C SER A 24 -10.76 12.57 5.32
N PRO A 25 -12.01 12.49 5.85
CA PRO A 25 -12.81 13.68 6.11
C PRO A 25 -12.21 14.54 7.23
N THR A 26 -12.48 15.84 7.19
CA THR A 26 -12.20 16.77 8.28
C THR A 26 -13.24 16.62 9.40
N PHE A 27 -12.94 17.14 10.58
CA PHE A 27 -13.92 17.17 11.67
C PHE A 27 -15.16 18.01 11.34
N GLY A 28 -15.01 19.04 10.48
CA GLY A 28 -16.13 19.82 9.98
C GLY A 28 -17.06 19.00 9.10
N GLU A 29 -16.54 18.28 8.13
CA GLU A 29 -17.29 17.40 7.24
C GLU A 29 -18.03 16.29 8.01
N ILE A 30 -17.37 15.69 9.02
CA ILE A 30 -18.02 14.72 9.90
C ILE A 30 -19.16 15.38 10.70
N ALA A 31 -18.91 16.57 11.29
CA ALA A 31 -19.94 17.28 12.06
C ALA A 31 -21.15 17.64 11.18
N GLN A 32 -20.93 18.10 9.96
CA GLN A 32 -21.96 18.43 9.00
C GLN A 32 -22.80 17.20 8.60
N HIS A 33 -22.13 16.09 8.27
CA HIS A 33 -22.80 14.85 7.88
C HIS A 33 -23.73 14.32 8.98
N PHE A 34 -23.28 14.31 10.23
CA PHE A 34 -24.05 13.82 11.38
C PHE A 34 -24.90 14.90 12.05
N LYS A 35 -24.95 16.12 11.51
CA LYS A 35 -25.67 17.28 12.07
C LYS A 35 -25.31 17.56 13.53
N TYR A 36 -24.02 17.36 13.89
CA TYR A 36 -23.54 17.66 15.23
C TYR A 36 -23.38 19.18 15.43
N LYS A 37 -23.87 19.69 16.56
CA LYS A 37 -23.79 21.14 16.90
C LYS A 37 -22.34 21.67 17.10
N SER A 38 -21.37 20.79 17.33
CA SER A 38 -19.98 21.21 17.54
C SER A 38 -18.96 20.17 17.07
N LYS A 39 -17.79 20.63 16.65
CA LYS A 39 -16.60 19.80 16.37
C LYS A 39 -16.12 19.04 17.60
N GLY A 40 -16.44 19.51 18.83
CA GLY A 40 -16.11 18.82 20.08
C GLY A 40 -16.79 17.47 20.23
N THR A 41 -18.02 17.33 19.70
CA THR A 41 -18.73 16.02 19.67
C THR A 41 -17.99 15.03 18.77
N VAL A 42 -17.55 15.50 17.58
CA VAL A 42 -16.74 14.67 16.67
C VAL A 42 -15.44 14.25 17.36
N TYR A 43 -14.74 15.19 17.99
CA TYR A 43 -13.51 14.92 18.73
C TYR A 43 -13.67 13.78 19.77
N LYS A 44 -14.78 13.80 20.54
CA LYS A 44 -15.07 12.72 21.50
C LYS A 44 -15.21 11.35 20.82
N HIS A 45 -15.89 11.28 19.67
CA HIS A 45 -16.01 10.03 18.91
C HIS A 45 -14.66 9.58 18.32
N ILE A 46 -13.90 10.48 17.73
CA ILE A 46 -12.57 10.21 17.20
C ILE A 46 -11.62 9.73 18.29
N LYS A 47 -11.60 10.40 19.46
CA LYS A 47 -10.81 9.98 20.63
C LYS A 47 -11.18 8.57 21.08
N ALA A 48 -12.46 8.24 21.15
CA ALA A 48 -12.93 6.91 21.52
C ALA A 48 -12.54 5.84 20.50
N LEU A 49 -12.65 6.13 19.20
CA LEU A 49 -12.21 5.23 18.13
C LEU A 49 -10.70 5.03 18.12
N LYS A 50 -9.91 6.07 18.42
CA LYS A 50 -8.46 6.01 18.59
C LYS A 50 -8.05 5.13 19.76
N LEU A 51 -8.70 5.31 20.93
CA LEU A 51 -8.46 4.48 22.13
C LEU A 51 -8.80 3.00 21.89
N LYS A 52 -9.80 2.72 21.03
CA LYS A 52 -10.16 1.36 20.60
C LYS A 52 -9.24 0.80 19.50
N GLY A 53 -8.26 1.56 19.06
CA GLY A 53 -7.33 1.14 18.02
C GLY A 53 -7.95 0.97 16.62
N LEU A 54 -9.12 1.59 16.37
CA LEU A 54 -9.83 1.51 15.09
C LEU A 54 -9.34 2.56 14.08
N ILE A 55 -8.82 3.67 14.56
CA ILE A 55 -8.23 4.74 13.76
C ILE A 55 -6.94 5.23 14.39
N ARG A 56 -6.10 5.85 13.57
CA ARG A 56 -4.94 6.67 13.97
C ARG A 56 -5.18 8.10 13.53
N GLN A 57 -4.59 9.06 14.22
CA GLN A 57 -4.67 10.47 13.89
C GLN A 57 -3.38 11.15 14.33
N GLU A 58 -2.78 11.90 13.43
CA GLU A 58 -1.65 12.78 13.74
C GLU A 58 -2.17 14.08 14.36
N TRP A 59 -1.45 14.57 15.37
CA TRP A 59 -1.78 15.81 16.04
C TRP A 59 -1.53 17.02 15.11
N ASN A 60 -2.40 18.02 15.17
CA ASN A 60 -2.33 19.28 14.40
C ASN A 60 -2.25 19.14 12.86
N ARG A 61 -2.66 18.03 12.30
CA ARG A 61 -2.70 17.84 10.86
C ARG A 61 -4.14 17.63 10.36
N VAL A 62 -4.53 18.45 9.38
CA VAL A 62 -5.84 18.31 8.72
C VAL A 62 -5.85 17.03 7.88
N ARG A 63 -7.01 16.35 7.78
CA ARG A 63 -7.17 15.09 7.02
C ARG A 63 -6.18 13.99 7.42
N SER A 64 -5.83 13.92 8.71
CA SER A 64 -4.85 12.98 9.25
C SER A 64 -5.45 11.70 9.84
N ILE A 65 -6.76 11.51 9.74
CA ILE A 65 -7.42 10.29 10.21
C ILE A 65 -7.08 9.16 9.26
N GLN A 66 -6.46 8.13 9.78
CA GLN A 66 -6.15 6.89 9.08
C GLN A 66 -6.92 5.75 9.72
N LEU A 67 -7.50 4.86 8.91
CA LEU A 67 -8.05 3.62 9.44
C LEU A 67 -6.91 2.82 10.06
N ALA A 68 -7.08 2.40 11.30
CA ALA A 68 -6.19 1.39 11.82
C ALA A 68 -6.52 0.10 11.08
N SER A 69 -5.78 -0.18 10.00
CA SER A 69 -5.78 -1.54 9.49
C SER A 69 -5.49 -2.45 10.68
N LYS A 70 -6.30 -3.47 10.91
CA LYS A 70 -5.88 -4.56 11.80
C LYS A 70 -4.59 -5.07 11.19
N ARG A 71 -3.44 -4.59 11.68
CA ARG A 71 -2.16 -5.20 11.33
C ARG A 71 -2.32 -6.64 11.76
N LYS A 72 -2.58 -7.52 10.81
CA LYS A 72 -2.35 -8.93 11.04
C LYS A 72 -0.88 -9.00 11.42
N LYS A 73 -0.58 -9.27 12.70
CA LYS A 73 0.78 -9.51 13.21
C LYS A 73 1.41 -10.74 12.55
N THR A 74 0.66 -11.44 11.75
CA THR A 74 1.11 -12.58 10.95
C THR A 74 1.70 -12.07 9.63
N ALA A 75 2.86 -12.58 9.28
CA ALA A 75 3.49 -12.33 7.98
C ALA A 75 2.48 -12.56 6.84
N SER A 76 2.46 -11.64 5.88
CA SER A 76 1.70 -11.84 4.64
C SER A 76 2.46 -12.82 3.76
N LEU A 77 1.79 -13.91 3.35
CA LEU A 77 2.39 -14.86 2.42
C LEU A 77 2.20 -14.34 0.99
N LEU A 78 3.31 -14.02 0.33
CA LEU A 78 3.30 -13.60 -1.07
C LEU A 78 3.95 -14.64 -1.97
N PRO A 79 3.39 -14.87 -3.17
CA PRO A 79 4.00 -15.75 -4.16
C PRO A 79 5.26 -15.13 -4.76
N VAL A 80 6.33 -15.91 -4.88
CA VAL A 80 7.50 -15.53 -5.69
C VAL A 80 7.16 -15.88 -7.14
N ARG A 81 6.90 -14.85 -7.95
CA ARG A 81 6.45 -15.04 -9.33
C ARG A 81 7.56 -15.02 -10.37
N GLY A 82 8.76 -14.64 -9.99
CA GLY A 82 9.85 -14.60 -10.95
C GLY A 82 11.15 -14.05 -10.38
N GLU A 83 12.10 -13.85 -11.26
CA GLU A 83 13.39 -13.26 -10.96
C GLU A 83 13.77 -12.15 -11.94
N TRP A 84 14.54 -11.19 -11.46
CA TRP A 84 15.07 -10.09 -12.25
C TRP A 84 16.53 -10.35 -12.56
N LEU A 85 16.80 -10.56 -13.83
CA LEU A 85 18.11 -10.87 -14.39
C LEU A 85 18.72 -9.62 -15.05
N SER A 86 19.96 -9.73 -15.50
CA SER A 86 20.64 -8.67 -16.24
C SER A 86 20.04 -8.43 -17.64
N ASP A 87 19.43 -9.45 -18.22
CA ASP A 87 18.84 -9.47 -19.55
C ASP A 87 17.31 -9.31 -19.55
N GLY A 88 16.67 -9.22 -18.38
CA GLY A 88 15.22 -9.00 -18.26
C GLY A 88 14.57 -9.69 -17.08
N LEU A 89 13.26 -9.93 -17.21
CA LEU A 89 12.46 -10.64 -16.22
C LEU A 89 12.22 -12.06 -16.66
N ARG A 90 12.41 -13.02 -15.72
CA ARG A 90 12.04 -14.41 -15.93
C ARG A 90 10.87 -14.72 -15.02
N TRP A 91 9.77 -15.15 -15.62
CA TRP A 91 8.53 -15.47 -14.91
C TRP A 91 8.47 -16.97 -14.61
N TYR A 92 7.98 -17.30 -13.43
CA TYR A 92 7.73 -18.68 -13.01
C TYR A 92 6.30 -19.12 -13.32
N SER A 93 6.12 -20.42 -13.56
CA SER A 93 4.80 -21.04 -13.65
C SER A 93 4.35 -21.55 -12.28
N PRO A 94 3.02 -21.57 -12.00
CA PRO A 94 2.51 -22.20 -10.79
C PRO A 94 2.88 -23.68 -10.70
N PRO A 95 3.01 -24.25 -9.47
CA PRO A 95 2.77 -23.63 -8.17
C PRO A 95 3.92 -22.71 -7.72
N TYR A 96 3.55 -21.57 -7.08
CA TYR A 96 4.56 -20.60 -6.60
C TYR A 96 5.04 -20.91 -5.18
N ILE A 97 6.30 -20.60 -4.90
CA ILE A 97 6.83 -20.58 -3.53
C ILE A 97 6.22 -19.38 -2.81
N LEU A 98 5.61 -19.63 -1.63
CA LEU A 98 5.09 -18.58 -0.78
C LEU A 98 6.13 -18.16 0.25
N THR A 99 6.37 -16.87 0.36
CA THR A 99 7.35 -16.29 1.30
C THR A 99 6.64 -15.33 2.25
N GLY A 100 6.93 -15.47 3.55
CA GLY A 100 6.41 -14.59 4.60
C GLY A 100 7.08 -13.21 4.55
N ILE A 101 6.27 -12.16 4.42
CA ILE A 101 6.71 -10.77 4.31
C ILE A 101 6.04 -9.94 5.42
N PRO A 102 6.75 -8.96 6.02
CA PRO A 102 6.12 -8.03 6.94
C PRO A 102 4.88 -7.38 6.32
N PRO A 103 3.73 -7.40 7.00
CA PRO A 103 2.47 -6.94 6.41
C PRO A 103 2.46 -5.44 6.10
N ASP A 104 3.39 -4.69 6.70
CA ASP A 104 3.48 -3.23 6.54
C ASP A 104 3.91 -2.78 5.14
N ILE A 105 4.56 -3.66 4.38
CA ILE A 105 5.02 -3.39 3.01
C ILE A 105 4.13 -4.02 1.94
N VAL A 106 3.06 -4.71 2.36
CA VAL A 106 2.07 -5.32 1.47
C VAL A 106 0.83 -4.45 1.47
N HIS A 107 0.60 -3.71 0.40
CA HIS A 107 -0.50 -2.74 0.33
C HIS A 107 -1.76 -3.28 -0.34
N ASN A 108 -1.64 -4.33 -1.17
CA ASN A 108 -2.80 -5.00 -1.77
C ASN A 108 -2.64 -6.52 -1.81
N ASN A 109 -3.76 -7.23 -2.01
CA ASN A 109 -3.80 -8.69 -2.02
C ASN A 109 -3.21 -9.33 -3.29
N ASN A 110 -2.98 -8.54 -4.34
CA ASN A 110 -2.43 -9.01 -5.62
C ASN A 110 -0.91 -8.81 -5.71
N SER A 111 -0.28 -8.31 -4.63
CA SER A 111 1.17 -8.16 -4.57
C SER A 111 1.88 -9.51 -4.70
N TYR A 112 3.05 -9.49 -5.31
CA TYR A 112 3.91 -10.65 -5.47
C TYR A 112 5.38 -10.28 -5.28
N LEU A 113 6.24 -11.27 -5.20
CA LEU A 113 7.68 -11.11 -5.04
C LEU A 113 8.41 -11.41 -6.33
N MET A 114 9.48 -10.64 -6.58
CA MET A 114 10.51 -10.97 -7.56
C MET A 114 11.88 -11.03 -6.89
N LEU A 115 12.65 -12.07 -7.19
CA LEU A 115 13.99 -12.24 -6.68
C LEU A 115 14.99 -11.48 -7.58
N VAL A 116 15.81 -10.62 -6.98
CA VAL A 116 16.81 -9.84 -7.72
C VAL A 116 18.08 -10.67 -7.90
N LYS A 117 18.44 -10.97 -9.12
CA LYS A 117 19.65 -11.74 -9.50
C LYS A 117 20.72 -10.90 -10.20
N THR A 118 20.48 -9.61 -10.37
CA THR A 118 21.36 -8.67 -11.06
C THR A 118 21.89 -7.59 -10.11
N SER A 119 23.02 -7.00 -10.43
CA SER A 119 23.59 -5.82 -9.76
C SER A 119 23.18 -4.49 -10.42
N LEU A 120 22.43 -4.52 -11.53
CA LEU A 120 22.00 -3.32 -12.27
C LEU A 120 21.14 -2.37 -11.45
N LEU A 121 20.53 -2.87 -10.37
CA LEU A 121 19.66 -2.10 -9.47
C LEU A 121 20.39 -1.48 -8.28
N ASN A 122 21.70 -1.67 -8.15
CA ASN A 122 22.48 -1.17 -7.00
C ASN A 122 22.36 0.35 -6.81
N LYS A 123 22.23 1.11 -7.91
CA LYS A 123 22.00 2.57 -7.87
C LYS A 123 20.66 2.96 -7.21
N HIS A 124 19.75 2.02 -7.09
CA HIS A 124 18.46 2.19 -6.41
C HIS A 124 18.45 1.54 -5.01
N HIS A 125 19.64 1.19 -4.48
CA HIS A 125 19.82 0.49 -3.21
C HIS A 125 19.15 -0.90 -3.14
N ILE A 126 18.88 -1.51 -4.29
CA ILE A 126 18.38 -2.87 -4.43
C ILE A 126 19.53 -3.75 -4.87
N LEU A 127 19.91 -4.72 -4.02
CA LEU A 127 21.09 -5.54 -4.22
C LEU A 127 20.72 -6.92 -4.78
N LYS A 128 21.71 -7.56 -5.39
CA LYS A 128 21.57 -8.97 -5.78
C LYS A 128 21.28 -9.83 -4.55
N GLY A 129 20.24 -10.65 -4.62
CA GLY A 129 19.73 -11.47 -3.51
C GLY A 129 18.53 -10.87 -2.80
N ASP A 130 18.23 -9.59 -2.98
CA ASP A 130 17.02 -8.98 -2.44
C ASP A 130 15.76 -9.55 -3.10
N MET A 131 14.64 -9.47 -2.40
CA MET A 131 13.32 -9.68 -2.96
C MET A 131 12.57 -8.35 -3.01
N VAL A 132 12.04 -7.99 -4.16
CA VAL A 132 11.20 -6.81 -4.32
C VAL A 132 9.73 -7.19 -4.25
N VAL A 133 8.96 -6.42 -3.49
CA VAL A 133 7.50 -6.54 -3.43
C VAL A 133 6.93 -5.72 -4.57
N VAL A 134 6.26 -6.38 -5.50
CA VAL A 134 5.68 -5.77 -6.69
C VAL A 134 4.18 -5.71 -6.54
N GLN A 135 3.62 -4.54 -6.77
CA GLN A 135 2.19 -4.33 -6.95
C GLN A 135 1.90 -4.25 -8.45
N PRO A 136 1.04 -5.13 -8.99
CA PRO A 136 0.58 -5.00 -10.37
C PRO A 136 -0.03 -3.62 -10.58
N ASN A 137 0.25 -3.02 -11.70
CA ASN A 137 -0.24 -1.68 -12.01
C ASN A 137 -1.74 -1.72 -12.28
N THR A 138 -2.51 -1.03 -11.45
CA THR A 138 -3.97 -0.97 -11.57
C THR A 138 -4.50 0.45 -11.79
N SER A 139 -3.64 1.49 -11.80
CA SER A 139 -4.07 2.87 -11.97
C SER A 139 -2.93 3.80 -12.44
N GLU A 140 -3.31 4.89 -13.12
CA GLU A 140 -2.41 5.91 -13.68
C GLU A 140 -1.67 6.77 -12.64
N HIS A 141 -1.99 6.66 -11.35
CA HIS A 141 -1.41 7.47 -10.27
C HIS A 141 -0.56 6.63 -9.32
N CYS A 142 0.60 6.18 -9.79
CA CYS A 142 1.56 5.46 -8.96
C CYS A 142 2.61 6.43 -8.38
N SER A 143 2.79 6.41 -7.05
CA SER A 143 3.80 7.21 -6.35
C SER A 143 5.16 6.51 -6.20
N GLY A 144 5.26 5.24 -6.58
CA GLY A 144 6.47 4.41 -6.45
C GLY A 144 7.26 4.22 -7.75
N GLN A 145 8.45 3.64 -7.63
CA GLN A 145 9.25 3.26 -8.80
C GLN A 145 8.55 2.17 -9.61
N GLN A 146 8.41 2.39 -10.90
CA GLN A 146 7.76 1.47 -11.83
C GLN A 146 8.76 0.52 -12.46
N ILE A 147 8.36 -0.75 -12.59
CA ILE A 147 9.09 -1.76 -13.35
C ILE A 147 8.57 -1.72 -14.78
N VAL A 148 9.47 -1.47 -15.70
CA VAL A 148 9.17 -1.45 -17.13
C VAL A 148 9.96 -2.54 -17.80
N GLU A 149 9.28 -3.39 -18.57
CA GLU A 149 9.89 -4.40 -19.42
C GLU A 149 9.94 -3.89 -20.86
N HIS A 150 11.08 -4.08 -21.52
CA HIS A 150 11.29 -3.64 -22.89
C HIS A 150 11.02 -4.77 -23.88
N LYS A 151 10.34 -4.48 -24.99
CA LYS A 151 10.01 -5.45 -26.06
C LYS A 151 11.22 -6.18 -26.65
N ARG A 152 12.41 -5.59 -26.53
CA ARG A 152 13.68 -6.19 -27.01
C ARG A 152 14.43 -6.98 -25.94
N GLY A 153 13.77 -7.30 -24.83
CA GLY A 153 14.40 -7.83 -23.64
C GLY A 153 14.96 -6.73 -22.74
N GLY A 154 15.18 -7.10 -21.46
CA GLY A 154 15.62 -6.17 -20.43
C GLY A 154 14.47 -5.55 -19.66
N ALA A 155 14.76 -5.23 -18.39
CA ALA A 155 13.81 -4.53 -17.52
C ALA A 155 14.53 -3.39 -16.80
N ALA A 156 13.82 -2.29 -16.56
CA ALA A 156 14.37 -1.12 -15.89
C ALA A 156 13.40 -0.55 -14.86
N LEU A 157 13.95 0.15 -13.86
CA LEU A 157 13.17 1.02 -12.98
C LEU A 157 13.02 2.40 -13.59
N ARG A 158 11.81 2.93 -13.53
CA ARG A 158 11.48 4.28 -13.96
C ARG A 158 10.86 5.07 -12.83
N ALA A 159 11.03 6.38 -12.88
CA ALA A 159 10.42 7.30 -11.91
C ALA A 159 8.89 7.26 -12.00
N PRO A 160 8.19 7.64 -10.93
CA PRO A 160 6.75 7.87 -10.98
C PRO A 160 6.39 8.84 -12.10
N ALA A 161 5.22 8.65 -12.71
CA ALA A 161 4.74 9.47 -13.84
C ALA A 161 5.48 9.30 -15.17
N TRP A 162 6.18 8.17 -15.39
CA TRP A 162 6.65 7.84 -16.72
C TRP A 162 5.47 7.60 -17.68
N LYS A 163 5.39 8.41 -18.73
CA LYS A 163 4.33 8.36 -19.77
C LYS A 163 4.72 7.44 -20.94
N GLY A 164 5.07 6.19 -20.65
CA GLY A 164 5.33 5.19 -21.67
C GLY A 164 4.10 4.41 -22.08
N ASN A 165 4.27 3.47 -23.02
CA ASN A 165 3.18 2.57 -23.39
C ASN A 165 2.78 1.71 -22.18
N PRO A 166 1.49 1.72 -21.74
CA PRO A 166 1.02 0.97 -20.58
C PRO A 166 1.28 -0.55 -20.66
N ASP A 167 1.37 -1.11 -21.88
CA ASP A 167 1.67 -2.53 -22.08
C ASP A 167 3.10 -2.94 -21.66
N GLN A 168 3.96 -1.96 -21.36
CA GLN A 168 5.33 -2.18 -20.91
C GLN A 168 5.51 -2.05 -19.40
N ILE A 169 4.46 -1.63 -18.65
CA ILE A 169 4.53 -1.48 -17.19
C ILE A 169 4.11 -2.79 -16.53
N VAL A 170 5.04 -3.43 -15.84
CA VAL A 170 4.82 -4.68 -15.09
C VAL A 170 4.15 -4.41 -13.75
N GLY A 171 4.54 -3.33 -13.08
CA GLY A 171 4.03 -2.93 -11.77
C GLY A 171 4.93 -1.90 -11.10
N GLN A 172 4.63 -1.59 -9.85
CA GLN A 172 5.45 -0.71 -9.02
C GLN A 172 6.07 -1.46 -7.84
N ILE A 173 7.26 -1.04 -7.42
CA ILE A 173 7.89 -1.55 -6.21
C ILE A 173 7.30 -0.85 -5.00
N SER A 174 6.75 -1.63 -4.06
CA SER A 174 6.22 -1.14 -2.79
C SER A 174 7.16 -1.38 -1.60
N GLY A 175 8.15 -2.24 -1.76
CA GLY A 175 9.13 -2.51 -0.74
C GLY A 175 10.23 -3.46 -1.19
N VAL A 176 11.29 -3.51 -0.41
CA VAL A 176 12.43 -4.43 -0.61
C VAL A 176 12.62 -5.24 0.67
N VAL A 177 12.81 -6.54 0.51
CA VAL A 177 13.07 -7.47 1.61
C VAL A 177 14.45 -8.07 1.42
N ARG A 178 15.30 -7.90 2.42
CA ARG A 178 16.66 -8.45 2.45
C ARG A 178 16.75 -9.48 3.57
N LYS A 179 17.27 -10.66 3.24
CA LYS A 179 17.65 -11.66 4.24
C LYS A 179 19.13 -11.43 4.60
N TYR A 180 19.39 -11.28 5.86
CA TYR A 180 20.74 -11.24 6.43
C TYR A 180 21.14 -12.64 6.88
#